data_7148d1c226d1a48d824b9478fb8dc60e
#
_entry.id   7148d1c226d1a48d824b9478fb8dc60e
#
_cell.length_a   1.000
_cell.length_b   1.000
_cell.length_c   1.000
_cell.angle_alpha   90.00
_cell.angle_beta   90.00
_cell.angle_gamma   90.00
#
_symmetry.space_group_name_H-M   'P 1'
#
loop_
_entity.id
_entity.type
_entity.pdbx_description
1 polymer ?
#
loop_
_entity_poly.entity_id
_entity_poly.type
_entity_poly.pdbx_seq_one_letter_code
_entity_poly.pdbx_strand_id
1 'polypeptide(L)'
;MADITEENYIWDQIGSEINGGVTSNWRSRGSSSLSNDGTVLAVGSPDNADNGLNSGKVSIFNYSTVSHSWIQVGNDIKGQNIGDYFGISIKLSDDGSIIAIGANGVDANGNDSGQVRIFENIANVWTQIGSDINGVSKKDLSGSTIDLSGDGTILAIGAQLNDDNGEDSGHVRIFKNESGSWNQLGQTIIGEASGDFSGSSISLSENGETISIGARKHDGINGVDSGHVKVYTFDSSSSNWIQKGKDIYGESISEYLGQSISLSSDGKSIAIGSPTSNDFKGGTRVFTFDVDTSDWQKVGQSIEGSKIDDWSGYSVNISDDGTIVAIGSYVTSSWETGIGAHTDIYKLDTSTDQWEQFG
;
A
#
# COMPACT_ATOMS: atom_id res chain seq x y z
N MET A 1 4.58 -38.10 24.99
CA MET A 1 4.85 -36.68 24.68
C MET A 1 5.62 -36.72 23.37
N ALA A 2 4.97 -36.37 22.28
CA ALA A 2 5.70 -36.24 21.02
C ALA A 2 6.30 -34.85 21.01
N ASP A 3 7.65 -34.82 20.88
CA ASP A 3 8.37 -33.58 20.60
C ASP A 3 7.77 -32.98 19.32
N ILE A 4 7.11 -31.85 19.47
CA ILE A 4 6.81 -30.97 18.33
C ILE A 4 8.15 -30.32 18.04
N THR A 5 8.90 -30.87 17.08
CA THR A 5 10.06 -30.20 16.50
C THR A 5 9.54 -28.91 15.89
N GLU A 6 9.99 -27.76 16.41
CA GLU A 6 9.85 -26.48 15.73
C GLU A 6 10.36 -26.67 14.30
N GLU A 7 9.43 -26.63 13.31
CA GLU A 7 9.84 -26.55 11.92
C GLU A 7 10.48 -25.16 11.76
N ASN A 8 11.81 -25.12 11.68
CA ASN A 8 12.53 -23.90 11.30
C ASN A 8 12.18 -23.60 9.84
N TYR A 9 11.20 -22.74 9.62
CA TYR A 9 10.88 -22.22 8.30
C TYR A 9 12.04 -21.34 7.85
N ILE A 10 12.66 -21.71 6.73
CA ILE A 10 13.70 -20.92 6.08
C ILE A 10 13.11 -20.34 4.80
N TRP A 11 13.23 -19.03 4.64
CA TRP A 11 12.82 -18.35 3.42
C TRP A 11 13.91 -18.47 2.36
N ASP A 12 13.63 -19.17 1.27
CA ASP A 12 14.53 -19.29 0.14
C ASP A 12 14.18 -18.30 -0.96
N GLN A 13 15.20 -17.65 -1.52
CA GLN A 13 15.00 -16.77 -2.67
C GLN A 13 14.55 -17.59 -3.88
N ILE A 14 13.42 -17.18 -4.51
CA ILE A 14 12.97 -17.74 -5.75
C ILE A 14 13.46 -16.90 -6.95
N GLY A 15 14.13 -17.56 -7.89
CA GLY A 15 14.65 -16.94 -9.10
C GLY A 15 15.90 -16.08 -8.89
N SER A 16 16.31 -15.43 -9.96
CA SER A 16 17.44 -14.50 -9.95
C SER A 16 17.05 -13.13 -9.44
N GLU A 17 18.04 -12.36 -8.98
CA GLU A 17 17.83 -10.94 -8.63
C GLU A 17 17.32 -10.15 -9.84
N ILE A 18 16.34 -9.29 -9.58
CA ILE A 18 15.89 -8.28 -10.53
C ILE A 18 16.61 -6.98 -10.19
N ASN A 19 17.56 -6.62 -11.00
CA ASN A 19 18.35 -5.41 -10.79
C ASN A 19 17.68 -4.20 -11.43
N GLY A 20 17.51 -3.13 -10.67
CA GLY A 20 17.15 -1.81 -11.19
C GLY A 20 18.25 -1.29 -12.13
N GLY A 21 17.88 -0.61 -13.23
CA GLY A 21 18.84 0.01 -14.12
C GLY A 21 19.76 1.01 -13.39
N VAL A 22 20.99 1.15 -13.90
CA VAL A 22 22.03 2.01 -13.33
C VAL A 22 21.63 3.48 -13.50
N THR A 23 20.92 4.04 -12.53
CA THR A 23 20.83 5.49 -12.38
C THR A 23 21.45 5.89 -11.05
N SER A 24 22.33 6.86 -11.12
CA SER A 24 23.29 7.28 -10.08
C SER A 24 22.67 7.99 -8.88
N ASN A 25 21.38 7.86 -8.62
CA ASN A 25 20.72 8.53 -7.51
C ASN A 25 20.08 7.51 -6.54
N TRP A 26 20.55 7.51 -5.34
CA TRP A 26 20.31 6.70 -4.15
C TRP A 26 18.86 6.69 -3.61
N ARG A 27 17.87 6.98 -4.43
CA ARG A 27 16.46 6.98 -4.01
C ARG A 27 15.63 6.09 -4.93
N SER A 28 15.85 4.77 -4.83
CA SER A 28 14.87 3.83 -5.34
C SER A 28 13.59 3.97 -4.47
N ARG A 29 12.68 4.83 -4.89
CA ARG A 29 11.33 4.94 -4.33
C ARG A 29 10.39 3.97 -5.02
N GLY A 30 10.94 2.95 -5.69
CA GLY A 30 10.16 2.02 -6.48
C GLY A 30 9.18 1.23 -5.61
N SER A 31 7.95 1.14 -6.07
CA SER A 31 6.96 0.21 -5.56
C SER A 31 7.07 -1.14 -6.27
N SER A 32 6.61 -2.19 -5.61
CA SER A 32 6.48 -3.52 -6.21
C SER A 32 5.10 -4.09 -5.89
N SER A 33 4.59 -4.93 -6.78
CA SER A 33 3.33 -5.65 -6.56
C SER A 33 3.44 -7.05 -7.15
N LEU A 34 2.93 -8.04 -6.40
CA LEU A 34 2.84 -9.44 -6.84
C LEU A 34 1.38 -9.78 -7.13
N SER A 35 1.15 -10.70 -8.08
CA SER A 35 -0.12 -11.43 -8.21
C SER A 35 -0.37 -12.29 -6.98
N ASN A 36 -1.62 -12.71 -6.75
CA ASN A 36 -2.00 -13.48 -5.57
C ASN A 36 -1.27 -14.84 -5.51
N ASP A 37 -1.02 -15.46 -6.65
CA ASP A 37 -0.26 -16.72 -6.75
C ASP A 37 1.27 -16.53 -6.71
N GLY A 38 1.76 -15.29 -6.63
CA GLY A 38 3.18 -14.94 -6.60
C GLY A 38 3.93 -15.17 -7.92
N THR A 39 3.23 -15.41 -9.03
CA THR A 39 3.87 -15.73 -10.32
C THR A 39 4.11 -14.52 -11.22
N VAL A 40 3.42 -13.41 -11.00
CA VAL A 40 3.59 -12.13 -11.70
C VAL A 40 4.12 -11.06 -10.76
N LEU A 41 5.22 -10.42 -11.11
CA LEU A 41 5.84 -9.33 -10.34
C LEU A 41 5.91 -8.08 -11.20
N ALA A 42 5.37 -6.98 -10.71
CA ALA A 42 5.57 -5.66 -11.27
C ALA A 42 6.55 -4.85 -10.40
N VAL A 43 7.43 -4.08 -11.06
CA VAL A 43 8.44 -3.23 -10.40
C VAL A 43 8.38 -1.83 -10.99
N GLY A 44 8.10 -0.85 -10.14
CA GLY A 44 8.12 0.57 -10.48
C GLY A 44 9.53 1.16 -10.34
N SER A 45 9.88 2.05 -11.25
CA SER A 45 11.14 2.79 -11.26
C SER A 45 10.84 4.28 -11.57
N PRO A 46 10.28 5.03 -10.62
CA PRO A 46 9.80 6.40 -10.86
C PRO A 46 10.90 7.39 -11.23
N ASP A 47 12.13 7.17 -10.79
CA ASP A 47 13.28 8.01 -11.11
C ASP A 47 13.94 7.66 -12.47
N ASN A 48 13.38 6.69 -13.23
CA ASN A 48 13.89 6.34 -14.54
C ASN A 48 13.81 7.53 -15.50
N ALA A 49 14.79 7.67 -16.38
CA ALA A 49 14.95 8.81 -17.27
C ALA A 49 14.83 8.46 -18.76
N ASP A 50 14.23 7.34 -19.14
CA ASP A 50 14.09 6.90 -20.53
C ASP A 50 13.38 7.96 -21.40
N ASN A 51 12.36 8.64 -20.87
CA ASN A 51 11.62 9.71 -21.55
C ASN A 51 11.90 11.09 -20.93
N GLY A 52 13.02 11.25 -20.25
CA GLY A 52 13.45 12.46 -19.53
C GLY A 52 13.55 12.23 -18.03
N LEU A 53 14.23 13.15 -17.33
CA LEU A 53 14.53 13.02 -15.90
C LEU A 53 13.26 12.75 -15.09
N ASN A 54 13.27 11.66 -14.29
CA ASN A 54 12.15 11.25 -13.45
C ASN A 54 10.83 11.02 -14.22
N SER A 55 10.88 10.65 -15.50
CA SER A 55 9.67 10.28 -16.25
C SER A 55 9.05 8.98 -15.69
N GLY A 56 9.89 8.09 -15.21
CA GLY A 56 9.50 6.83 -14.60
C GLY A 56 9.13 5.72 -15.59
N LYS A 57 9.11 4.50 -15.10
CA LYS A 57 8.66 3.31 -15.85
C LYS A 57 8.23 2.18 -14.91
N VAL A 58 7.51 1.21 -15.47
CA VAL A 58 7.16 -0.06 -14.81
C VAL A 58 7.58 -1.22 -15.70
N SER A 59 8.25 -2.20 -15.11
CA SER A 59 8.63 -3.47 -15.74
C SER A 59 7.85 -4.61 -15.08
N ILE A 60 7.30 -5.53 -15.86
CA ILE A 60 6.51 -6.66 -15.36
C ILE A 60 7.19 -7.96 -15.75
N PHE A 61 7.21 -8.93 -14.84
CA PHE A 61 7.89 -10.21 -14.98
C PHE A 61 6.98 -11.35 -14.59
N ASN A 62 7.10 -12.49 -15.30
CA ASN A 62 6.52 -13.78 -14.90
C ASN A 62 7.62 -14.71 -14.40
N TYR A 63 7.33 -15.43 -13.32
CA TYR A 63 8.22 -16.48 -12.84
C TYR A 63 8.08 -17.75 -13.67
N SER A 64 9.19 -18.20 -14.25
CA SER A 64 9.26 -19.47 -14.99
C SER A 64 9.71 -20.59 -14.07
N THR A 65 8.83 -21.55 -13.81
CA THR A 65 9.16 -22.77 -13.06
C THR A 65 10.11 -23.70 -13.79
N VAL A 66 10.26 -23.54 -15.10
CA VAL A 66 11.18 -24.34 -15.95
C VAL A 66 12.61 -23.82 -15.86
N SER A 67 12.79 -22.50 -15.97
CA SER A 67 14.13 -21.87 -15.90
C SER A 67 14.49 -21.36 -14.51
N HIS A 68 13.57 -21.44 -13.54
CA HIS A 68 13.70 -20.88 -12.20
C HIS A 68 14.17 -19.41 -12.22
N SER A 69 13.56 -18.61 -13.09
CA SER A 69 13.92 -17.19 -13.27
C SER A 69 12.72 -16.32 -13.60
N TRP A 70 12.85 -15.03 -13.30
CA TRP A 70 11.90 -14.01 -13.69
C TRP A 70 12.12 -13.59 -15.15
N ILE A 71 11.09 -13.70 -15.99
CA ILE A 71 11.13 -13.37 -17.42
C ILE A 71 10.22 -12.17 -17.64
N GLN A 72 10.77 -11.11 -18.25
CA GLN A 72 9.98 -9.90 -18.53
C GLN A 72 8.84 -10.19 -19.51
N VAL A 73 7.65 -9.66 -19.22
CA VAL A 73 6.42 -9.79 -20.00
C VAL A 73 6.10 -8.49 -20.69
N GLY A 74 6.20 -8.49 -22.01
CA GLY A 74 6.00 -7.30 -22.82
C GLY A 74 7.14 -6.28 -22.67
N ASN A 75 6.86 -5.05 -23.13
CA ASN A 75 7.78 -3.93 -22.99
C ASN A 75 7.51 -3.16 -21.69
N ASP A 76 8.51 -2.41 -21.20
CA ASP A 76 8.32 -1.45 -20.11
C ASP A 76 7.18 -0.48 -20.44
N ILE A 77 6.31 -0.24 -19.48
CA ILE A 77 5.31 0.84 -19.55
C ILE A 77 5.98 2.11 -19.03
N LYS A 78 6.04 3.16 -19.86
CA LYS A 78 6.81 4.37 -19.55
C LYS A 78 5.95 5.58 -19.24
N GLY A 79 6.45 6.42 -18.33
CA GLY A 79 5.96 7.78 -18.13
C GLY A 79 6.17 8.62 -19.39
N GLN A 80 5.41 9.68 -19.53
CA GLN A 80 5.33 10.45 -20.77
C GLN A 80 6.26 11.67 -20.75
N ASN A 81 6.38 12.33 -19.58
CA ASN A 81 7.09 13.59 -19.47
C ASN A 81 8.09 13.58 -18.32
N ILE A 82 8.96 14.56 -18.33
CA ILE A 82 9.90 14.85 -17.23
C ILE A 82 9.12 15.14 -15.96
N GLY A 83 9.50 14.48 -14.85
CA GLY A 83 8.91 14.73 -13.55
C GLY A 83 7.59 14.01 -13.28
N ASP A 84 7.08 13.16 -14.19
CA ASP A 84 5.83 12.43 -13.99
C ASP A 84 5.91 11.45 -12.80
N TYR A 85 7.11 10.91 -12.48
CA TYR A 85 7.33 9.85 -11.48
C TYR A 85 6.44 8.62 -11.69
N PHE A 86 6.20 8.23 -12.94
CA PHE A 86 5.37 7.08 -13.29
C PHE A 86 5.92 5.79 -12.69
N GLY A 87 5.06 5.05 -11.97
CA GLY A 87 5.46 3.88 -11.19
C GLY A 87 5.85 4.19 -9.74
N ILE A 88 5.50 5.38 -9.22
CA ILE A 88 5.66 5.71 -7.79
C ILE A 88 4.80 4.81 -6.90
N SER A 89 3.64 4.44 -7.37
CA SER A 89 2.76 3.43 -6.80
C SER A 89 2.26 2.50 -7.91
N ILE A 90 2.17 1.21 -7.61
CA ILE A 90 1.67 0.20 -8.55
C ILE A 90 0.87 -0.86 -7.79
N LYS A 91 -0.15 -1.41 -8.45
CA LYS A 91 -0.91 -2.55 -7.93
C LYS A 91 -1.37 -3.44 -9.07
N LEU A 92 -1.11 -4.75 -8.95
CA LEU A 92 -1.62 -5.79 -9.83
C LEU A 92 -2.97 -6.32 -9.32
N SER A 93 -3.83 -6.77 -10.25
CA SER A 93 -4.93 -7.69 -9.93
C SER A 93 -4.39 -9.04 -9.46
N ASP A 94 -5.22 -9.86 -8.83
CA ASP A 94 -4.83 -11.16 -8.27
C ASP A 94 -4.27 -12.12 -9.32
N ASP A 95 -4.80 -12.10 -10.53
CA ASP A 95 -4.32 -12.91 -11.66
C ASP A 95 -3.14 -12.28 -12.41
N GLY A 96 -2.71 -11.07 -12.02
CA GLY A 96 -1.62 -10.34 -12.66
C GLY A 96 -1.93 -9.83 -14.07
N SER A 97 -3.20 -9.87 -14.51
CA SER A 97 -3.60 -9.46 -15.88
C SER A 97 -3.84 -7.96 -16.00
N ILE A 98 -4.16 -7.27 -14.90
CA ILE A 98 -4.43 -5.83 -14.83
C ILE A 98 -3.42 -5.17 -13.89
N ILE A 99 -2.96 -3.98 -14.26
CA ILE A 99 -2.07 -3.16 -13.42
C ILE A 99 -2.55 -1.71 -13.38
N ALA A 100 -2.68 -1.15 -12.19
CA ALA A 100 -2.82 0.28 -11.97
C ALA A 100 -1.46 0.90 -11.64
N ILE A 101 -1.17 2.08 -12.17
CA ILE A 101 0.12 2.76 -12.06
C ILE A 101 -0.09 4.23 -11.77
N GLY A 102 0.42 4.69 -10.63
CA GLY A 102 0.41 6.09 -10.21
C GLY A 102 1.60 6.88 -10.76
N ALA A 103 1.36 8.16 -11.02
CA ALA A 103 2.30 9.15 -11.52
C ALA A 103 1.99 10.51 -10.86
N ASN A 104 2.44 10.69 -9.64
CA ASN A 104 2.01 11.79 -8.77
C ASN A 104 2.57 13.17 -9.16
N GLY A 105 3.57 13.22 -10.04
CA GLY A 105 4.15 14.47 -10.56
C GLY A 105 3.53 14.95 -11.87
N VAL A 106 2.46 14.31 -12.38
CA VAL A 106 1.80 14.75 -13.63
C VAL A 106 1.05 16.05 -13.42
N ASP A 107 1.17 16.96 -14.40
CA ASP A 107 0.64 18.35 -14.38
C ASP A 107 -0.73 18.50 -15.07
N ALA A 108 -1.54 17.45 -15.16
CA ALA A 108 -2.79 17.46 -15.96
C ALA A 108 -3.78 18.55 -15.55
N ASN A 109 -3.95 18.81 -14.25
CA ASN A 109 -4.83 19.85 -13.68
C ASN A 109 -4.06 20.87 -12.83
N GLY A 110 -2.80 21.09 -13.15
CA GLY A 110 -1.87 21.98 -12.46
C GLY A 110 -0.67 21.21 -11.96
N ASN A 111 0.37 21.95 -11.56
CA ASN A 111 1.66 21.37 -11.14
C ASN A 111 1.47 20.30 -10.07
N ASP A 112 2.01 19.09 -10.31
CA ASP A 112 1.95 17.94 -9.41
C ASP A 112 0.51 17.54 -9.00
N SER A 113 -0.49 17.74 -9.89
CA SER A 113 -1.86 17.29 -9.61
C SER A 113 -1.95 15.77 -9.51
N GLY A 114 -1.08 15.07 -10.23
CA GLY A 114 -1.00 13.62 -10.26
C GLY A 114 -1.97 12.95 -11.23
N GLN A 115 -1.75 11.66 -11.47
CA GLN A 115 -2.49 10.85 -12.43
C GLN A 115 -2.37 9.38 -12.08
N VAL A 116 -3.37 8.58 -12.48
CA VAL A 116 -3.30 7.12 -12.51
C VAL A 116 -3.69 6.61 -13.89
N ARG A 117 -2.93 5.63 -14.41
CA ARG A 117 -3.23 4.90 -15.64
C ARG A 117 -3.35 3.42 -15.34
N ILE A 118 -4.28 2.75 -16.02
CA ILE A 118 -4.55 1.32 -15.83
C ILE A 118 -4.30 0.59 -17.15
N PHE A 119 -3.66 -0.57 -17.09
CA PHE A 119 -3.31 -1.38 -18.24
C PHE A 119 -3.75 -2.83 -18.05
N GLU A 120 -4.11 -3.47 -19.16
CA GLU A 120 -4.41 -4.90 -19.25
C GLU A 120 -3.38 -5.59 -20.14
N ASN A 121 -2.98 -6.78 -19.73
CA ASN A 121 -2.11 -7.64 -20.54
C ASN A 121 -2.94 -8.41 -21.57
N ILE A 122 -2.83 -8.03 -22.83
CA ILE A 122 -3.44 -8.76 -23.96
C ILE A 122 -2.33 -9.42 -24.77
N ALA A 123 -2.18 -10.74 -24.64
CA ALA A 123 -1.17 -11.52 -25.35
C ALA A 123 0.27 -10.97 -25.19
N ASN A 124 0.67 -10.65 -23.99
CA ASN A 124 1.97 -10.06 -23.61
C ASN A 124 2.17 -8.61 -24.11
N VAL A 125 1.10 -7.90 -24.40
CA VAL A 125 1.11 -6.47 -24.71
C VAL A 125 0.28 -5.74 -23.69
N TRP A 126 0.90 -4.83 -22.94
CA TRP A 126 0.21 -3.98 -21.97
C TRP A 126 -0.52 -2.87 -22.71
N THR A 127 -1.85 -2.92 -22.67
CA THR A 127 -2.75 -1.98 -23.36
C THR A 127 -3.53 -1.18 -22.33
N GLN A 128 -3.57 0.15 -22.45
CA GLN A 128 -4.29 0.98 -21.51
C GLN A 128 -5.81 0.75 -21.58
N ILE A 129 -6.43 0.64 -20.41
CA ILE A 129 -7.89 0.51 -20.24
C ILE A 129 -8.47 1.85 -19.79
N GLY A 130 -9.31 2.41 -20.62
CA GLY A 130 -9.98 3.69 -20.33
C GLY A 130 -9.06 4.90 -20.45
N SER A 131 -9.55 6.03 -20.00
CA SER A 131 -8.81 7.29 -19.99
C SER A 131 -8.00 7.45 -18.73
N ASP A 132 -7.02 8.35 -18.78
CA ASP A 132 -6.23 8.76 -17.62
C ASP A 132 -7.14 9.29 -16.50
N ILE A 133 -6.91 8.87 -15.27
CA ILE A 133 -7.60 9.41 -14.09
C ILE A 133 -6.70 10.48 -13.47
N ASN A 134 -7.04 11.74 -13.73
CA ASN A 134 -6.25 12.88 -13.28
C ASN A 134 -6.59 13.31 -11.84
N GLY A 135 -5.61 13.84 -11.12
CA GLY A 135 -5.80 14.56 -9.87
C GLY A 135 -6.71 15.77 -10.06
N VAL A 136 -7.32 16.27 -9.00
CA VAL A 136 -8.33 17.34 -9.05
C VAL A 136 -7.67 18.70 -9.12
N SER A 137 -6.66 18.95 -8.29
CA SER A 137 -6.03 20.25 -8.12
C SER A 137 -4.52 20.16 -8.11
N LYS A 138 -3.87 21.31 -8.30
CA LYS A 138 -2.40 21.41 -8.21
C LYS A 138 -1.90 20.93 -6.84
N LYS A 139 -0.79 20.20 -6.85
CA LYS A 139 -0.12 19.66 -5.66
C LYS A 139 -0.88 18.57 -4.90
N ASP A 140 -2.01 18.09 -5.39
CA ASP A 140 -2.76 17.00 -4.76
C ASP A 140 -1.92 15.71 -4.62
N LEU A 141 -0.94 15.52 -5.51
CA LEU A 141 -0.14 14.30 -5.64
C LEU A 141 -1.01 13.05 -5.79
N SER A 142 -2.14 13.16 -6.52
CA SER A 142 -3.07 12.04 -6.76
C SER A 142 -2.34 10.86 -7.39
N GLY A 143 -2.55 9.65 -6.88
CA GLY A 143 -1.79 8.47 -7.29
C GLY A 143 -0.46 8.28 -6.55
N SER A 144 -0.19 9.03 -5.47
CA SER A 144 0.91 8.71 -4.54
C SER A 144 0.71 7.34 -3.88
N THR A 145 -0.53 7.00 -3.62
CA THR A 145 -0.97 5.69 -3.13
C THR A 145 -2.15 5.22 -3.97
N ILE A 146 -2.16 3.95 -4.30
CA ILE A 146 -3.26 3.29 -5.02
C ILE A 146 -3.46 1.89 -4.45
N ASP A 147 -4.68 1.39 -4.54
CA ASP A 147 -4.97 -0.02 -4.37
C ASP A 147 -6.06 -0.48 -5.35
N LEU A 148 -6.06 -1.76 -5.72
CA LEU A 148 -6.91 -2.36 -6.74
C LEU A 148 -7.56 -3.61 -6.18
N SER A 149 -8.86 -3.82 -6.43
CA SER A 149 -9.54 -5.08 -6.08
C SER A 149 -8.93 -6.28 -6.78
N GLY A 150 -9.10 -7.47 -6.22
CA GLY A 150 -8.52 -8.69 -6.75
C GLY A 150 -8.88 -8.96 -8.21
N ASP A 151 -10.11 -8.65 -8.61
CA ASP A 151 -10.58 -8.77 -9.99
C ASP A 151 -10.16 -7.61 -10.93
N GLY A 152 -9.46 -6.60 -10.40
CA GLY A 152 -9.02 -5.44 -11.17
C GLY A 152 -10.12 -4.46 -11.56
N THR A 153 -11.33 -4.54 -10.97
CA THR A 153 -12.47 -3.70 -11.39
C THR A 153 -12.71 -2.48 -10.50
N ILE A 154 -12.20 -2.45 -9.26
CA ILE A 154 -12.32 -1.33 -8.33
C ILE A 154 -10.92 -0.79 -8.01
N LEU A 155 -10.74 0.52 -8.18
CA LEU A 155 -9.48 1.23 -7.95
C LEU A 155 -9.68 2.33 -6.92
N ALA A 156 -8.87 2.34 -5.87
CA ALA A 156 -8.78 3.45 -4.93
C ALA A 156 -7.51 4.28 -5.19
N ILE A 157 -7.64 5.60 -5.09
CA ILE A 157 -6.57 6.56 -5.36
C ILE A 157 -6.50 7.57 -4.22
N GLY A 158 -5.36 7.61 -3.54
CA GLY A 158 -5.04 8.60 -2.51
C GLY A 158 -4.38 9.85 -3.10
N ALA A 159 -4.76 10.99 -2.55
CA ALA A 159 -4.24 12.32 -2.84
C ALA A 159 -3.99 13.03 -1.50
N GLN A 160 -2.89 12.68 -0.85
CA GLN A 160 -2.62 13.04 0.55
C GLN A 160 -2.41 14.54 0.80
N LEU A 161 -2.09 15.32 -0.23
CA LEU A 161 -1.88 16.76 -0.13
C LEU A 161 -3.06 17.56 -0.71
N ASN A 162 -4.24 16.93 -0.89
CA ASN A 162 -5.42 17.66 -1.33
C ASN A 162 -5.93 18.60 -0.24
N ASP A 163 -6.40 19.79 -0.66
CA ASP A 163 -6.78 20.91 0.22
C ASP A 163 -8.31 21.06 0.41
N ASP A 164 -9.13 20.07 0.04
CA ASP A 164 -10.60 20.19 0.04
C ASP A 164 -11.18 20.54 1.41
N ASN A 165 -10.53 20.13 2.51
CA ASN A 165 -10.93 20.45 3.88
C ASN A 165 -9.81 21.13 4.70
N GLY A 166 -8.97 21.88 4.04
CA GLY A 166 -7.82 22.58 4.61
C GLY A 166 -6.50 22.09 4.01
N GLU A 167 -5.44 22.87 4.17
CA GLU A 167 -4.12 22.59 3.60
C GLU A 167 -3.66 21.18 3.98
N ASP A 168 -3.32 20.35 2.98
CA ASP A 168 -2.85 18.97 3.14
C ASP A 168 -3.81 18.06 3.97
N SER A 169 -5.12 18.33 3.95
CA SER A 169 -6.10 17.44 4.63
C SER A 169 -6.14 16.05 4.00
N GLY A 170 -5.92 15.98 2.71
CA GLY A 170 -5.94 14.77 1.90
C GLY A 170 -7.33 14.27 1.55
N HIS A 171 -7.42 13.42 0.54
CA HIS A 171 -8.64 12.71 0.18
C HIS A 171 -8.36 11.36 -0.50
N VAL A 172 -9.42 10.53 -0.61
CA VAL A 172 -9.42 9.29 -1.37
C VAL A 172 -10.62 9.28 -2.32
N ARG A 173 -10.36 8.95 -3.60
CA ARG A 173 -11.40 8.71 -4.61
C ARG A 173 -11.36 7.25 -5.02
N ILE A 174 -12.53 6.64 -5.14
CA ILE A 174 -12.67 5.25 -5.57
C ILE A 174 -13.37 5.23 -6.94
N PHE A 175 -12.91 4.38 -7.83
CA PHE A 175 -13.43 4.25 -9.20
C PHE A 175 -13.79 2.80 -9.49
N LYS A 176 -14.81 2.63 -10.34
CA LYS A 176 -15.21 1.32 -10.86
C LYS A 176 -15.06 1.30 -12.37
N ASN A 177 -14.50 0.21 -12.88
CA ASN A 177 -14.44 -0.06 -14.31
C ASN A 177 -15.80 -0.56 -14.80
N GLU A 178 -16.40 0.18 -15.71
CA GLU A 178 -17.63 -0.21 -16.41
C GLU A 178 -17.35 -0.29 -17.91
N SER A 179 -17.07 -1.50 -18.39
CA SER A 179 -16.79 -1.78 -19.82
C SER A 179 -15.66 -0.90 -20.42
N GLY A 180 -14.56 -0.76 -19.67
CA GLY A 180 -13.40 0.03 -20.09
C GLY A 180 -13.47 1.52 -19.76
N SER A 181 -14.49 1.96 -19.03
CA SER A 181 -14.60 3.34 -18.50
C SER A 181 -14.51 3.34 -16.99
N TRP A 182 -13.61 4.15 -16.43
CA TRP A 182 -13.46 4.31 -14.99
C TRP A 182 -14.35 5.42 -14.49
N ASN A 183 -15.42 5.07 -13.78
CA ASN A 183 -16.39 5.99 -13.19
C ASN A 183 -16.20 6.05 -11.68
N GLN A 184 -16.32 7.27 -11.09
CA GLN A 184 -16.20 7.38 -9.65
C GLN A 184 -17.32 6.61 -8.94
N LEU A 185 -16.95 5.80 -7.96
CA LEU A 185 -17.82 4.96 -7.15
C LEU A 185 -18.06 5.62 -5.78
N GLY A 186 -19.25 6.13 -5.58
CA GLY A 186 -19.60 6.85 -4.35
C GLY A 186 -18.99 8.25 -4.25
N GLN A 187 -19.03 8.82 -3.05
CA GLN A 187 -18.48 10.14 -2.75
C GLN A 187 -16.95 10.08 -2.59
N THR A 188 -16.31 11.23 -2.78
CA THR A 188 -14.91 11.42 -2.32
C THR A 188 -14.87 11.34 -0.80
N ILE A 189 -13.93 10.57 -0.23
CA ILE A 189 -13.68 10.50 1.19
C ILE A 189 -12.60 11.53 1.52
N ILE A 190 -13.00 12.61 2.20
CA ILE A 190 -12.16 13.79 2.48
C ILE A 190 -11.56 13.66 3.88
N GLY A 191 -10.31 14.10 4.06
CA GLY A 191 -9.65 14.20 5.36
C GLY A 191 -10.36 15.18 6.31
N GLU A 192 -10.16 15.01 7.61
CA GLU A 192 -10.95 15.74 8.63
C GLU A 192 -10.40 17.14 8.91
N ALA A 193 -9.08 17.31 8.89
CA ALA A 193 -8.44 18.57 9.22
C ALA A 193 -7.17 18.83 8.39
N SER A 194 -6.72 20.08 8.40
CA SER A 194 -5.45 20.47 7.76
C SER A 194 -4.28 19.69 8.34
N GLY A 195 -3.42 19.17 7.49
CA GLY A 195 -2.21 18.46 7.87
C GLY A 195 -2.40 16.99 8.20
N ASP A 196 -3.61 16.42 8.10
CA ASP A 196 -3.91 15.02 8.40
C ASP A 196 -3.25 14.03 7.44
N PHE A 197 -3.05 14.45 6.18
CA PHE A 197 -2.56 13.59 5.10
C PHE A 197 -3.43 12.33 4.89
N SER A 198 -4.75 12.48 4.93
CA SER A 198 -5.70 11.38 4.65
C SER A 198 -5.46 10.79 3.27
N GLY A 199 -5.41 9.45 3.15
CA GLY A 199 -5.01 8.76 1.92
C GLY A 199 -3.50 8.65 1.73
N SER A 200 -2.69 8.94 2.78
CA SER A 200 -1.24 8.64 2.75
C SER A 200 -0.95 7.14 2.69
N SER A 201 -1.88 6.32 3.14
CA SER A 201 -1.93 4.87 2.93
C SER A 201 -3.38 4.45 2.71
N ILE A 202 -3.60 3.47 1.84
CA ILE A 202 -4.91 2.90 1.52
C ILE A 202 -4.79 1.40 1.32
N SER A 203 -5.85 0.66 1.64
CA SER A 203 -5.95 -0.76 1.29
C SER A 203 -7.41 -1.15 1.05
N LEU A 204 -7.66 -1.87 -0.05
CA LEU A 204 -8.96 -2.44 -0.43
C LEU A 204 -9.03 -3.91 -0.03
N SER A 205 -10.23 -4.39 0.32
CA SER A 205 -10.52 -5.82 0.32
C SER A 205 -10.51 -6.39 -1.10
N GLU A 206 -10.35 -7.71 -1.24
CA GLU A 206 -10.30 -8.41 -2.54
C GLU A 206 -11.50 -8.07 -3.44
N ASN A 207 -12.71 -8.01 -2.86
CA ASN A 207 -13.92 -7.66 -3.60
C ASN A 207 -14.12 -6.16 -3.84
N GLY A 208 -13.22 -5.30 -3.33
CA GLY A 208 -13.30 -3.84 -3.47
C GLY A 208 -14.44 -3.17 -2.69
N GLU A 209 -15.15 -3.89 -1.80
CA GLU A 209 -16.30 -3.35 -1.04
C GLU A 209 -15.91 -2.75 0.32
N THR A 210 -14.70 -3.01 0.81
CA THR A 210 -14.17 -2.43 2.05
C THR A 210 -12.85 -1.71 1.75
N ILE A 211 -12.67 -0.51 2.29
CA ILE A 211 -11.44 0.27 2.17
C ILE A 211 -11.00 0.77 3.53
N SER A 212 -9.72 0.68 3.81
CA SER A 212 -9.07 1.35 4.94
C SER A 212 -8.23 2.52 4.44
N ILE A 213 -8.24 3.61 5.20
CA ILE A 213 -7.58 4.88 4.87
C ILE A 213 -6.79 5.36 6.07
N GLY A 214 -5.49 5.54 5.90
CA GLY A 214 -4.59 6.11 6.90
C GLY A 214 -4.47 7.63 6.73
N ALA A 215 -4.51 8.31 7.87
CA ALA A 215 -4.19 9.72 8.03
C ALA A 215 -3.11 9.84 9.11
N ARG A 216 -1.89 9.58 8.69
CA ARG A 216 -0.74 9.35 9.58
C ARG A 216 -0.36 10.55 10.46
N LYS A 217 -0.77 11.76 10.09
CA LYS A 217 -0.50 12.97 10.84
C LYS A 217 -1.73 13.55 11.55
N HIS A 218 -2.82 12.80 11.58
CA HIS A 218 -4.01 13.26 12.29
C HIS A 218 -3.70 13.55 13.78
N ASP A 219 -4.14 14.72 14.23
CA ASP A 219 -4.05 15.14 15.63
C ASP A 219 -5.20 14.49 16.43
N GLY A 220 -5.01 13.21 16.79
CA GLY A 220 -6.02 12.43 17.49
C GLY A 220 -6.16 12.80 18.97
N ILE A 221 -7.02 12.05 19.67
CA ILE A 221 -7.26 12.22 21.11
C ILE A 221 -6.01 12.03 21.97
N ASN A 222 -4.98 11.37 21.43
CA ASN A 222 -3.72 11.04 22.11
C ASN A 222 -2.57 12.00 21.74
N GLY A 223 -2.85 13.04 20.96
CA GLY A 223 -1.95 14.16 20.72
C GLY A 223 -1.58 14.38 19.26
N VAL A 224 -0.67 15.34 19.07
CA VAL A 224 -0.20 15.80 17.76
C VAL A 224 0.45 14.66 17.00
N ASP A 225 0.13 14.54 15.69
CA ASP A 225 0.66 13.54 14.79
C ASP A 225 0.54 12.08 15.32
N SER A 226 -0.46 11.81 16.18
CA SER A 226 -0.68 10.43 16.67
C SER A 226 -1.11 9.49 15.54
N GLY A 227 -1.77 10.05 14.53
CA GLY A 227 -2.33 9.34 13.39
C GLY A 227 -3.63 8.61 13.70
N HIS A 228 -4.37 8.28 12.64
CA HIS A 228 -5.53 7.40 12.72
C HIS A 228 -5.73 6.59 11.44
N VAL A 229 -6.57 5.56 11.55
CA VAL A 229 -7.08 4.78 10.42
C VAL A 229 -8.60 4.72 10.50
N LYS A 230 -9.27 4.98 9.37
CA LYS A 230 -10.70 4.79 9.17
C LYS A 230 -10.95 3.68 8.17
N VAL A 231 -12.00 2.91 8.42
CA VAL A 231 -12.44 1.87 7.50
C VAL A 231 -13.83 2.19 7.01
N TYR A 232 -14.09 1.97 5.72
CA TYR A 232 -15.39 2.22 5.09
C TYR A 232 -15.83 0.98 4.32
N THR A 233 -17.15 0.79 4.23
CA THR A 233 -17.78 -0.22 3.37
C THR A 233 -18.72 0.46 2.40
N PHE A 234 -18.74 0.00 1.15
CA PHE A 234 -19.63 0.54 0.14
C PHE A 234 -21.06 0.04 0.35
N ASP A 235 -21.99 0.96 0.54
CA ASP A 235 -23.43 0.67 0.59
C ASP A 235 -24.05 0.91 -0.79
N SER A 236 -24.34 -0.18 -1.49
CA SER A 236 -24.94 -0.12 -2.84
C SER A 236 -26.34 0.48 -2.85
N SER A 237 -27.05 0.49 -1.71
CA SER A 237 -28.40 1.03 -1.62
C SER A 237 -28.41 2.57 -1.62
N SER A 238 -27.43 3.19 -0.97
CA SER A 238 -27.22 4.63 -0.96
C SER A 238 -26.20 5.11 -1.98
N SER A 239 -25.45 4.17 -2.60
CA SER A 239 -24.29 4.46 -3.45
C SER A 239 -23.22 5.30 -2.74
N ASN A 240 -23.00 5.06 -1.45
CA ASN A 240 -22.04 5.79 -0.64
C ASN A 240 -21.10 4.86 0.14
N TRP A 241 -19.93 5.37 0.47
CA TRP A 241 -19.01 4.76 1.42
C TRP A 241 -19.42 5.13 2.84
N ILE A 242 -19.76 4.13 3.64
CA ILE A 242 -20.19 4.29 5.04
C ILE A 242 -19.11 3.78 5.96
N GLN A 243 -18.77 4.56 6.98
CA GLN A 243 -17.75 4.17 7.94
C GLN A 243 -18.13 2.88 8.68
N LYS A 244 -17.16 1.96 8.78
CA LYS A 244 -17.26 0.65 9.42
C LYS A 244 -16.49 0.64 10.73
N GLY A 245 -17.20 0.64 11.84
CA GLY A 245 -16.61 0.76 13.19
C GLY A 245 -16.16 2.19 13.51
N LYS A 246 -15.45 2.34 14.64
CA LYS A 246 -14.86 3.59 15.07
C LYS A 246 -13.48 3.78 14.48
N ASP A 247 -12.96 5.01 14.60
CA ASP A 247 -11.60 5.33 14.24
C ASP A 247 -10.61 4.53 15.11
N ILE A 248 -9.56 4.03 14.47
CA ILE A 248 -8.44 3.40 15.17
C ILE A 248 -7.35 4.48 15.33
N TYR A 249 -7.14 4.95 16.55
CA TYR A 249 -6.20 6.02 16.85
C TYR A 249 -4.82 5.52 17.23
N GLY A 250 -3.79 6.32 16.94
CA GLY A 250 -2.48 6.20 17.57
C GLY A 250 -2.58 6.38 19.09
N GLU A 251 -1.69 5.75 19.83
CA GLU A 251 -1.72 5.73 21.31
C GLU A 251 -0.84 6.82 21.93
N SER A 252 0.02 7.46 21.12
CA SER A 252 0.98 8.46 21.57
C SER A 252 1.24 9.57 20.56
N ILE A 253 1.80 10.68 21.03
CA ILE A 253 2.24 11.81 20.20
C ILE A 253 3.29 11.32 19.19
N SER A 254 3.17 11.80 17.95
CA SER A 254 4.10 11.50 16.83
C SER A 254 4.30 10.01 16.56
N GLU A 255 3.27 9.21 16.82
CA GLU A 255 3.29 7.76 16.53
C GLU A 255 3.14 7.47 15.04
N TYR A 256 2.49 8.38 14.30
CA TYR A 256 2.17 8.23 12.88
C TYR A 256 1.44 6.91 12.56
N LEU A 257 0.50 6.50 13.41
CA LEU A 257 -0.33 5.32 13.12
C LEU A 257 -1.04 5.49 11.77
N GLY A 258 -1.02 4.44 10.95
CA GLY A 258 -1.53 4.52 9.59
C GLY A 258 -0.51 5.00 8.56
N GLN A 259 0.79 4.99 8.91
CA GLN A 259 1.87 5.17 7.91
C GLN A 259 1.79 4.09 6.82
N SER A 260 1.47 2.89 7.20
CA SER A 260 1.20 1.76 6.31
C SER A 260 0.00 0.95 6.84
N ILE A 261 -0.81 0.43 5.94
CA ILE A 261 -2.00 -0.36 6.27
C ILE A 261 -2.16 -1.49 5.26
N SER A 262 -2.72 -2.60 5.72
CA SER A 262 -3.12 -3.72 4.86
C SER A 262 -4.36 -4.40 5.41
N LEU A 263 -5.39 -4.56 4.57
CA LEU A 263 -6.60 -5.33 4.86
C LEU A 263 -6.44 -6.80 4.45
N SER A 264 -7.04 -7.72 5.21
CA SER A 264 -7.28 -9.08 4.75
C SER A 264 -8.22 -9.10 3.53
N SER A 265 -8.20 -10.18 2.76
CA SER A 265 -9.02 -10.36 1.56
C SER A 265 -10.50 -10.08 1.82
N ASP A 266 -11.06 -10.55 2.93
CA ASP A 266 -12.47 -10.35 3.31
C ASP A 266 -12.77 -9.00 3.98
N GLY A 267 -11.79 -8.13 4.17
CA GLY A 267 -11.90 -6.81 4.80
C GLY A 267 -12.33 -6.84 6.27
N LYS A 268 -12.04 -7.96 6.99
CA LYS A 268 -12.36 -8.09 8.41
C LYS A 268 -11.16 -7.93 9.33
N SER A 269 -9.94 -8.13 8.84
CA SER A 269 -8.72 -7.90 9.60
C SER A 269 -7.88 -6.81 8.96
N ILE A 270 -7.17 -6.03 9.77
CA ILE A 270 -6.31 -4.94 9.31
C ILE A 270 -5.02 -4.90 10.12
N ALA A 271 -3.88 -4.88 9.42
CA ALA A 271 -2.58 -4.57 10.01
C ALA A 271 -2.26 -3.09 9.78
N ILE A 272 -1.79 -2.41 10.84
CA ILE A 272 -1.52 -0.97 10.84
C ILE A 272 -0.12 -0.73 11.40
N GLY A 273 0.73 -0.10 10.61
CA GLY A 273 2.08 0.28 10.99
C GLY A 273 2.17 1.67 11.62
N SER A 274 3.05 1.78 12.61
CA SER A 274 3.38 3.01 13.33
C SER A 274 4.91 3.08 13.55
N PRO A 275 5.69 3.48 12.52
CA PRO A 275 7.15 3.29 12.51
C PRO A 275 7.91 4.18 13.49
N THR A 276 7.29 5.23 14.01
CA THR A 276 7.94 6.15 14.96
C THR A 276 7.57 5.88 16.42
N SER A 277 6.71 4.87 16.67
CA SER A 277 6.36 4.48 18.05
C SER A 277 7.59 3.98 18.83
N ASN A 278 7.53 4.05 20.17
CA ASN A 278 8.55 3.51 21.07
C ASN A 278 9.98 3.97 20.76
N ASP A 279 10.21 5.28 20.69
CA ASP A 279 11.52 5.86 20.39
C ASP A 279 12.09 5.37 19.03
N PHE A 280 11.26 5.38 17.99
CA PHE A 280 11.61 4.95 16.62
C PHE A 280 11.96 3.45 16.47
N LYS A 281 11.65 2.62 17.46
CA LYS A 281 11.65 1.17 17.24
C LYS A 281 10.60 0.80 16.21
N GLY A 282 9.48 1.53 16.25
CA GLY A 282 8.32 1.25 15.45
C GLY A 282 7.49 0.09 15.96
N GLY A 283 6.36 -0.13 15.34
CA GLY A 283 5.47 -1.23 15.69
C GLY A 283 4.34 -1.44 14.71
N THR A 284 3.68 -2.57 14.85
CA THR A 284 2.50 -2.95 14.08
C THR A 284 1.42 -3.44 15.02
N ARG A 285 0.19 -3.00 14.79
CA ARG A 285 -1.00 -3.49 15.50
C ARG A 285 -1.96 -4.11 14.51
N VAL A 286 -2.57 -5.23 14.90
CA VAL A 286 -3.57 -5.92 14.10
C VAL A 286 -4.92 -5.82 14.80
N PHE A 287 -5.96 -5.57 14.02
CA PHE A 287 -7.34 -5.50 14.51
C PHE A 287 -8.24 -6.39 13.64
N THR A 288 -9.28 -6.92 14.27
CA THR A 288 -10.36 -7.65 13.58
C THR A 288 -11.70 -6.98 13.89
N PHE A 289 -12.57 -6.91 12.90
CA PHE A 289 -13.91 -6.34 13.07
C PHE A 289 -14.82 -7.33 13.78
N ASP A 290 -15.28 -6.95 14.96
CA ASP A 290 -16.25 -7.71 15.74
C ASP A 290 -17.67 -7.26 15.36
N VAL A 291 -18.45 -8.18 14.82
CA VAL A 291 -19.84 -7.91 14.37
C VAL A 291 -20.79 -7.67 15.52
N ASP A 292 -20.54 -8.26 16.69
CA ASP A 292 -21.40 -8.13 17.86
C ASP A 292 -21.29 -6.73 18.50
N THR A 293 -20.09 -6.21 18.55
CA THR A 293 -19.82 -4.82 19.03
C THR A 293 -19.89 -3.78 17.92
N SER A 294 -19.90 -4.22 16.66
CA SER A 294 -19.78 -3.35 15.47
C SER A 294 -18.56 -2.45 15.52
N ASP A 295 -17.43 -2.97 16.00
CA ASP A 295 -16.21 -2.18 16.21
C ASP A 295 -14.95 -3.02 15.99
N TRP A 296 -13.79 -2.35 15.83
CA TRP A 296 -12.49 -2.96 15.65
C TRP A 296 -11.90 -3.37 17.00
N GLN A 297 -11.52 -4.65 17.11
CA GLN A 297 -10.89 -5.20 18.30
C GLN A 297 -9.44 -5.57 17.98
N LYS A 298 -8.51 -5.15 18.85
CA LYS A 298 -7.09 -5.52 18.72
C LYS A 298 -6.91 -7.02 18.93
N VAL A 299 -6.12 -7.64 18.06
CA VAL A 299 -5.78 -9.06 18.10
C VAL A 299 -4.34 -9.22 18.56
N GLY A 300 -4.16 -9.93 19.64
CA GLY A 300 -2.85 -10.20 20.21
C GLY A 300 -2.14 -8.95 20.77
N GLN A 301 -0.84 -9.11 21.01
CA GLN A 301 0.03 -8.01 21.43
C GLN A 301 0.39 -7.08 20.27
N SER A 302 0.89 -5.88 20.56
CA SER A 302 1.60 -5.08 19.56
C SER A 302 2.89 -5.79 19.17
N ILE A 303 3.21 -5.81 17.88
CA ILE A 303 4.45 -6.35 17.36
C ILE A 303 5.42 -5.17 17.26
N GLU A 304 6.40 -5.13 18.14
CA GLU A 304 7.34 -4.01 18.24
C GLU A 304 8.66 -4.30 17.52
N GLY A 305 9.27 -3.26 16.97
CA GLY A 305 10.63 -3.34 16.44
C GLY A 305 11.64 -3.70 17.50
N SER A 306 12.69 -4.41 17.11
CA SER A 306 13.68 -4.98 18.04
C SER A 306 14.67 -3.95 18.60
N LYS A 307 14.92 -2.85 17.85
CA LYS A 307 15.94 -1.84 18.16
C LYS A 307 15.42 -0.43 17.92
N ILE A 308 16.03 0.53 18.60
CA ILE A 308 15.87 1.95 18.33
C ILE A 308 16.33 2.22 16.88
N ASP A 309 15.60 3.08 16.17
CA ASP A 309 15.81 3.44 14.75
C ASP A 309 15.57 2.29 13.74
N ASP A 310 14.89 1.22 14.13
CA ASP A 310 14.44 0.15 13.21
C ASP A 310 13.28 0.62 12.31
N TRP A 311 12.43 1.54 12.80
CA TRP A 311 11.24 2.00 12.10
C TRP A 311 10.35 0.85 11.63
N SER A 312 10.21 -0.20 12.46
CA SER A 312 9.35 -1.35 12.19
C SER A 312 7.91 -0.92 11.96
N GLY A 313 7.23 -1.50 10.96
CA GLY A 313 5.91 -1.03 10.54
C GLY A 313 5.96 0.12 9.52
N TYR A 314 7.14 0.41 8.92
CA TYR A 314 7.24 1.34 7.79
C TYR A 314 6.44 0.83 6.58
N SER A 315 6.40 -0.47 6.38
CA SER A 315 5.48 -1.17 5.49
C SER A 315 4.89 -2.40 6.19
N VAL A 316 3.63 -2.70 5.94
CA VAL A 316 2.96 -3.89 6.46
C VAL A 316 2.17 -4.57 5.37
N ASN A 317 2.06 -5.89 5.46
CA ASN A 317 1.17 -6.67 4.62
C ASN A 317 0.57 -7.82 5.44
N ILE A 318 -0.74 -8.05 5.32
CA ILE A 318 -1.44 -9.13 6.02
C ILE A 318 -1.93 -10.18 5.01
N SER A 319 -1.91 -11.46 5.40
CA SER A 319 -2.45 -12.55 4.58
C SER A 319 -3.96 -12.43 4.40
N ASP A 320 -4.47 -13.10 3.37
CA ASP A 320 -5.90 -13.11 3.01
C ASP A 320 -6.80 -13.50 4.18
N ASP A 321 -6.36 -14.44 5.00
CA ASP A 321 -7.09 -14.94 6.17
C ASP A 321 -6.82 -14.14 7.47
N GLY A 322 -5.95 -13.13 7.41
CA GLY A 322 -5.62 -12.28 8.56
C GLY A 322 -4.70 -12.93 9.61
N THR A 323 -4.07 -14.06 9.32
CA THR A 323 -3.29 -14.84 10.30
C THR A 323 -1.78 -14.71 10.19
N ILE A 324 -1.27 -14.12 9.09
CA ILE A 324 0.16 -13.87 8.88
C ILE A 324 0.37 -12.39 8.56
N VAL A 325 1.38 -11.78 9.16
CA VAL A 325 1.76 -10.38 8.89
C VAL A 325 3.24 -10.31 8.54
N ALA A 326 3.55 -9.66 7.41
CA ALA A 326 4.90 -9.26 7.03
C ALA A 326 5.10 -7.79 7.38
N ILE A 327 6.20 -7.47 8.08
CA ILE A 327 6.51 -6.14 8.61
C ILE A 327 7.88 -5.71 8.11
N GLY A 328 7.91 -4.66 7.30
CA GLY A 328 9.14 -4.07 6.82
C GLY A 328 9.66 -2.98 7.76
N SER A 329 10.97 -3.01 7.99
CA SER A 329 11.72 -2.06 8.79
C SER A 329 12.61 -1.19 7.91
N TYR A 330 12.66 0.13 8.19
CA TYR A 330 13.52 1.07 7.48
C TYR A 330 14.60 1.61 8.41
N VAL A 331 15.80 1.04 8.35
CA VAL A 331 16.91 1.40 9.24
C VAL A 331 17.62 2.66 8.75
N THR A 332 17.59 3.73 9.55
CA THR A 332 18.24 5.03 9.23
C THR A 332 19.73 5.06 9.52
N SER A 333 20.23 4.20 10.43
CA SER A 333 21.61 4.20 10.94
C SER A 333 22.53 3.16 10.29
N SER A 334 22.19 2.64 9.11
CA SER A 334 22.90 1.55 8.43
C SER A 334 24.38 1.81 8.11
N TRP A 335 24.85 3.05 8.14
CA TRP A 335 26.24 3.42 7.87
C TRP A 335 27.22 3.06 9.00
N GLU A 336 26.73 2.99 10.25
CA GLU A 336 27.59 2.71 11.40
C GLU A 336 27.42 1.29 11.99
N THR A 337 26.23 0.70 11.84
CA THR A 337 25.87 -0.56 12.53
C THR A 337 25.86 -1.80 11.63
N GLY A 338 25.92 -1.64 10.31
CA GLY A 338 25.87 -2.75 9.34
C GLY A 338 24.54 -3.50 9.30
N ILE A 339 23.48 -2.96 9.92
CA ILE A 339 22.13 -3.53 9.90
C ILE A 339 21.38 -2.83 8.77
N GLY A 340 21.02 -3.59 7.73
CA GLY A 340 20.19 -3.11 6.60
C GLY A 340 18.71 -3.16 6.93
N ALA A 341 17.88 -2.59 6.06
CA ALA A 341 16.43 -2.82 6.08
C ALA A 341 16.14 -4.33 6.06
N HIS A 342 15.14 -4.76 6.81
CA HIS A 342 14.74 -6.17 6.90
C HIS A 342 13.23 -6.30 6.90
N THR A 343 12.76 -7.52 6.72
CA THR A 343 11.34 -7.86 6.85
C THR A 343 11.21 -9.02 7.81
N ASP A 344 10.39 -8.84 8.82
CA ASP A 344 10.02 -9.88 9.77
C ASP A 344 8.61 -10.39 9.45
N ILE A 345 8.40 -11.70 9.62
CA ILE A 345 7.11 -12.32 9.42
C ILE A 345 6.62 -12.89 10.73
N TYR A 346 5.36 -12.65 11.04
CA TYR A 346 4.69 -13.12 12.24
C TYR A 346 3.44 -13.90 11.89
N LYS A 347 3.16 -14.93 12.66
CA LYS A 347 1.96 -15.74 12.56
C LYS A 347 1.18 -15.68 13.87
N LEU A 348 -0.14 -15.60 13.76
CA LEU A 348 -1.04 -15.63 14.90
C LEU A 348 -1.18 -17.05 15.42
N ASP A 349 -0.80 -17.28 16.68
CA ASP A 349 -1.22 -18.47 17.42
C ASP A 349 -2.65 -18.24 17.95
N THR A 350 -3.61 -18.84 17.28
CA THR A 350 -5.04 -18.70 17.64
C THR A 350 -5.41 -19.34 18.97
N SER A 351 -4.53 -20.17 19.56
CA SER A 351 -4.75 -20.79 20.86
C SER A 351 -4.39 -19.87 22.04
N THR A 352 -3.43 -19.00 21.83
CA THR A 352 -2.90 -18.05 22.84
C THR A 352 -3.29 -16.60 22.53
N ASP A 353 -3.79 -16.34 21.33
CA ASP A 353 -4.02 -14.99 20.79
C ASP A 353 -2.76 -14.14 20.81
N GLN A 354 -1.63 -14.72 20.39
CA GLN A 354 -0.34 -14.04 20.34
C GLN A 354 0.30 -14.14 18.94
N TRP A 355 0.99 -13.08 18.54
CA TRP A 355 1.81 -13.05 17.32
C TRP A 355 3.19 -13.60 17.61
N GLU A 356 3.57 -14.66 16.92
CA GLU A 356 4.88 -15.30 17.04
C GLU A 356 5.69 -15.10 15.76
N GLN A 357 6.99 -14.83 15.89
CA GLN A 357 7.86 -14.69 14.72
C GLN A 357 7.90 -16.00 13.95
N PHE A 358 7.76 -15.91 12.64
CA PHE A 358 7.62 -17.05 11.73
C PHE A 358 8.73 -17.07 10.69
N GLY A 359 9.76 -17.90 10.91
CA GLY A 359 10.94 -18.03 10.04
C GLY A 359 12.09 -17.07 10.36
#